data_a774c3242ec266c97a53aa98ac198ed5
#
_entry.id   a774c3242ec266c97a53aa98ac198ed5
#
_cell.length_a   1.000
_cell.length_b   1.000
_cell.length_c   1.000
_cell.angle_alpha   90.00
_cell.angle_beta   90.00
_cell.angle_gamma   90.00
#
_symmetry.space_group_name_H-M   'P 1'
#
loop_
_entity.id
_entity.type
_entity.pdbx_description
1 polymer ?
#
loop_
_entity_poly.entity_id
_entity_poly.type
_entity_poly.pdbx_seq_one_letter_code
_entity_poly.pdbx_strand_id
1 'polypeptide(L)'
;MEDYFYNKIFIRVESVICMCTKHFTKIDVHPQELYYGITKIPTHISVARCISLNILHNYYGMSYKTLSDRSNMTDKSVMKCVAKAREYIHTDKLYQDIYNLAISKLYGKS
;
A
#
# COMPACT_ATOMS: atom_id res chain seq x y z
N MET A 1 -8.69 -1.26 -21.72
CA MET A 1 -7.36 -0.62 -21.83
C MET A 1 -6.92 -0.05 -20.50
N GLU A 2 -7.71 0.84 -19.92
CA GLU A 2 -7.38 1.42 -18.63
C GLU A 2 -7.26 0.36 -17.55
N ASP A 3 -8.16 -0.64 -17.55
CA ASP A 3 -8.16 -1.71 -16.58
C ASP A 3 -6.87 -2.51 -16.60
N TYR A 4 -6.37 -2.80 -17.79
CA TYR A 4 -5.12 -3.55 -17.95
C TYR A 4 -3.93 -2.74 -17.43
N PHE A 5 -3.89 -1.45 -17.77
CA PHE A 5 -2.81 -0.56 -17.35
C PHE A 5 -2.80 -0.41 -15.82
N TYR A 6 -3.97 -0.18 -15.23
CA TYR A 6 -4.08 -0.06 -13.78
C TYR A 6 -3.73 -1.37 -13.08
N ASN A 7 -4.11 -2.51 -13.65
CA ASN A 7 -3.76 -3.80 -13.07
C ASN A 7 -2.26 -3.99 -12.96
N LYS A 8 -1.51 -3.60 -13.97
CA LYS A 8 -0.05 -3.69 -13.93
C LYS A 8 0.53 -2.85 -12.82
N ILE A 9 0.01 -1.62 -12.66
CA ILE A 9 0.47 -0.73 -11.60
C ILE A 9 0.14 -1.32 -10.24
N PHE A 10 -1.09 -1.81 -10.06
CA PHE A 10 -1.50 -2.43 -8.80
C PHE A 10 -0.58 -3.57 -8.43
N ILE A 11 -0.36 -4.50 -9.36
CA ILE A 11 0.47 -5.67 -9.10
C ILE A 11 1.88 -5.26 -8.73
N ARG A 12 2.44 -4.31 -9.45
CA ARG A 12 3.80 -3.84 -9.19
C ARG A 12 3.92 -3.20 -7.81
N VAL A 13 3.04 -2.27 -7.48
CA VAL A 13 3.09 -1.58 -6.19
C VAL A 13 2.87 -2.56 -5.06
N GLU A 14 1.85 -3.39 -5.18
CA GLU A 14 1.51 -4.36 -4.13
C GLU A 14 2.66 -5.34 -3.89
N SER A 15 3.29 -5.83 -4.97
CA SER A 15 4.41 -6.76 -4.84
C SER A 15 5.61 -6.11 -4.17
N VAL A 16 5.92 -4.86 -4.53
CA VAL A 16 7.03 -4.13 -3.92
C VAL A 16 6.74 -3.88 -2.44
N ILE A 17 5.52 -3.49 -2.10
CA ILE A 17 5.15 -3.24 -0.71
C ILE A 17 5.27 -4.52 0.12
N CYS A 18 4.81 -5.65 -0.39
CA CYS A 18 4.92 -6.93 0.31
C CYS A 18 6.38 -7.30 0.53
N MET A 19 7.22 -7.10 -0.47
CA MET A 19 8.65 -7.38 -0.36
C MET A 19 9.31 -6.50 0.68
N CYS A 20 8.98 -5.20 0.68
CA CYS A 20 9.54 -4.26 1.66
C CYS A 20 9.07 -4.58 3.08
N THR A 21 7.80 -4.95 3.22
CA THR A 21 7.25 -5.33 4.51
C THR A 21 7.99 -6.54 5.08
N LYS A 22 8.20 -7.55 4.25
CA LYS A 22 8.96 -8.73 4.66
C LYS A 22 10.39 -8.36 5.05
N HIS A 23 10.99 -7.46 4.31
CA HIS A 23 12.36 -7.02 4.60
C HIS A 23 12.50 -6.47 6.02
N PHE A 24 11.56 -5.65 6.45
CA PHE A 24 11.64 -5.01 7.76
C PHE A 24 11.00 -5.79 8.89
N THR A 25 9.96 -6.58 8.62
CA THR A 25 9.24 -7.33 9.67
C THR A 25 9.64 -8.79 9.74
N LYS A 26 10.27 -9.33 8.71
CA LYS A 26 10.60 -10.74 8.55
C LYS A 26 9.37 -11.63 8.44
N ILE A 27 8.21 -11.04 8.18
CA ILE A 27 6.95 -11.77 8.04
C ILE A 27 6.52 -11.73 6.58
N ASP A 28 6.20 -12.89 6.01
CA ASP A 28 5.70 -12.97 4.64
C ASP A 28 4.32 -12.34 4.55
N VAL A 29 4.13 -11.51 3.53
CA VAL A 29 2.84 -10.93 3.20
C VAL A 29 2.59 -11.19 1.72
N HIS A 30 1.48 -11.83 1.41
CA HIS A 30 1.09 -12.05 0.02
C HIS A 30 0.21 -10.90 -0.45
N PRO A 31 0.32 -10.50 -1.73
CA PRO A 31 -0.50 -9.39 -2.24
C PRO A 31 -1.99 -9.53 -1.97
N GLN A 32 -2.52 -10.74 -2.03
CA GLN A 32 -3.94 -10.93 -1.76
C GLN A 32 -4.32 -10.70 -0.30
N GLU A 33 -3.35 -10.72 0.62
CA GLU A 33 -3.62 -10.46 2.03
C GLU A 33 -3.74 -8.97 2.33
N LEU A 34 -3.23 -8.11 1.45
CA LEU A 34 -3.22 -6.67 1.71
C LEU A 34 -4.60 -6.10 1.96
N TYR A 35 -5.58 -6.58 1.24
CA TYR A 35 -6.91 -5.97 1.25
C TYR A 35 -7.99 -6.87 1.82
N TYR A 36 -7.64 -8.02 2.36
CA TYR A 36 -8.63 -8.90 2.94
C TYR A 36 -9.19 -8.29 4.21
N GLY A 37 -10.51 -8.21 4.25
CA GLY A 37 -11.22 -7.65 5.38
C GLY A 37 -11.39 -8.65 6.48
N ILE A 38 -10.48 -8.65 7.43
CA ILE A 38 -10.69 -9.37 8.68
C ILE A 38 -10.92 -8.32 9.75
N THR A 39 -11.69 -8.69 10.75
CA THR A 39 -12.05 -7.80 11.84
C THR A 39 -10.80 -7.31 12.58
N LYS A 40 -9.81 -8.18 12.72
CA LYS A 40 -8.53 -7.79 13.33
C LYS A 40 -7.42 -8.01 12.31
N ILE A 41 -6.84 -6.92 11.84
CA ILE A 41 -5.78 -6.96 10.87
C ILE A 41 -4.44 -6.86 11.59
N PRO A 42 -3.51 -7.80 11.35
CA PRO A 42 -2.17 -7.70 11.94
C PRO A 42 -1.50 -6.37 11.57
N THR A 43 -0.68 -5.86 12.47
CA THR A 43 -0.03 -4.57 12.30
C THR A 43 0.74 -4.46 10.99
N HIS A 44 1.52 -5.50 10.65
CA HIS A 44 2.34 -5.46 9.44
C HIS A 44 1.49 -5.38 8.17
N ILE A 45 0.33 -6.02 8.15
CA ILE A 45 -0.59 -5.95 7.01
C ILE A 45 -1.25 -4.57 6.96
N SER A 46 -1.64 -4.03 8.11
CA SER A 46 -2.25 -2.70 8.17
C SER A 46 -1.29 -1.64 7.66
N VAL A 47 -0.03 -1.70 8.06
CA VAL A 47 0.99 -0.76 7.58
C VAL A 47 1.16 -0.89 6.07
N ALA A 48 1.33 -2.12 5.59
CA ALA A 48 1.52 -2.39 4.17
C ALA A 48 0.32 -1.89 3.35
N ARG A 49 -0.89 -2.16 3.82
CA ARG A 49 -2.13 -1.72 3.16
C ARG A 49 -2.17 -0.20 3.03
N CYS A 50 -1.93 0.50 4.12
CA CYS A 50 -2.02 1.96 4.13
C CYS A 50 -0.97 2.59 3.23
N ILE A 51 0.25 2.07 3.24
CA ILE A 51 1.32 2.58 2.39
C ILE A 51 1.01 2.31 0.91
N SER A 52 0.53 1.10 0.60
CA SER A 52 0.18 0.75 -0.77
C SER A 52 -0.88 1.70 -1.34
N LEU A 53 -1.95 1.92 -0.59
CA LEU A 53 -3.02 2.82 -1.02
C LEU A 53 -2.54 4.26 -1.14
N ASN A 54 -1.69 4.69 -0.22
CA ASN A 54 -1.12 6.04 -0.25
C ASN A 54 -0.29 6.26 -1.52
N ILE A 55 0.57 5.31 -1.86
CA ILE A 55 1.42 5.43 -3.04
C ILE A 55 0.56 5.41 -4.31
N LEU A 56 -0.40 4.51 -4.38
CA LEU A 56 -1.29 4.43 -5.55
C LEU A 56 -2.06 5.73 -5.76
N HIS A 57 -2.50 6.35 -4.69
CA HIS A 57 -3.24 7.61 -4.78
C HIS A 57 -2.32 8.79 -5.11
N ASN A 58 -1.24 8.95 -4.37
CA ASN A 58 -0.39 10.14 -4.48
C ASN A 58 0.57 10.12 -5.66
N TYR A 59 1.14 8.97 -5.98
CA TYR A 59 2.13 8.88 -7.06
C TYR A 59 1.52 8.48 -8.39
N TYR A 60 0.47 7.68 -8.37
CA TYR A 60 -0.14 7.20 -9.60
C TYR A 60 -1.49 7.88 -9.90
N GLY A 61 -1.92 8.77 -9.03
CA GLY A 61 -3.12 9.57 -9.27
C GLY A 61 -4.44 8.80 -9.27
N MET A 62 -4.48 7.65 -8.65
CA MET A 62 -5.71 6.86 -8.64
C MET A 62 -6.73 7.44 -7.67
N SER A 63 -7.98 7.50 -8.12
CA SER A 63 -9.07 8.02 -7.29
C SER A 63 -9.39 7.06 -6.15
N TYR A 64 -10.03 7.58 -5.12
CA TYR A 64 -10.50 6.75 -4.02
C TYR A 64 -11.47 5.68 -4.49
N LYS A 65 -12.30 6.01 -5.48
CA LYS A 65 -13.24 5.02 -6.04
C LYS A 65 -12.50 3.87 -6.72
N THR A 66 -11.47 4.18 -7.51
CA THR A 66 -10.66 3.15 -8.16
C THR A 66 -9.99 2.26 -7.13
N LEU A 67 -9.45 2.86 -6.08
CA LEU A 67 -8.80 2.11 -5.01
C LEU A 67 -9.81 1.29 -4.20
N SER A 68 -10.99 1.84 -3.98
CA SER A 68 -12.08 1.14 -3.32
C SER A 68 -12.47 -0.13 -4.09
N ASP A 69 -12.61 0.00 -5.40
CA ASP A 69 -12.94 -1.14 -6.25
C ASP A 69 -11.85 -2.21 -6.20
N ARG A 70 -10.59 -1.79 -6.24
CA ARG A 70 -9.46 -2.74 -6.20
C ARG A 70 -9.35 -3.46 -4.86
N SER A 71 -9.53 -2.72 -3.77
CA SER A 71 -9.26 -3.23 -2.42
C SER A 71 -10.48 -3.89 -1.78
N ASN A 72 -11.64 -3.75 -2.39
CA ASN A 72 -12.91 -4.18 -1.82
C ASN A 72 -13.19 -3.51 -0.48
N MET A 73 -12.71 -2.28 -0.32
CA MET A 73 -12.96 -1.44 0.84
C MET A 73 -13.86 -0.29 0.45
N THR A 74 -14.50 0.35 1.41
CA THR A 74 -15.29 1.54 1.12
C THR A 74 -14.37 2.71 0.79
N ASP A 75 -14.89 3.70 0.07
CA ASP A 75 -14.14 4.92 -0.24
C ASP A 75 -13.63 5.56 1.05
N LYS A 76 -14.48 5.60 2.07
CA LYS A 76 -14.13 6.18 3.37
C LYS A 76 -12.97 5.45 4.02
N SER A 77 -12.97 4.12 3.96
CA SER A 77 -11.88 3.32 4.53
C SER A 77 -10.57 3.56 3.76
N VAL A 78 -10.65 3.67 2.44
CA VAL A 78 -9.48 3.98 1.62
C VAL A 78 -8.92 5.34 2.00
N MET A 79 -9.79 6.34 2.14
CA MET A 79 -9.36 7.69 2.52
C MET A 79 -8.66 7.69 3.87
N LYS A 80 -9.18 6.91 4.83
CA LYS A 80 -8.54 6.78 6.15
C LYS A 80 -7.16 6.15 6.04
N CYS A 81 -7.01 5.12 5.23
CA CYS A 81 -5.71 4.46 5.04
C CYS A 81 -4.69 5.41 4.41
N VAL A 82 -5.11 6.14 3.38
CA VAL A 82 -4.22 7.10 2.71
C VAL A 82 -3.77 8.19 3.69
N ALA A 83 -4.71 8.73 4.47
CA ALA A 83 -4.40 9.77 5.46
C ALA A 83 -3.50 9.23 6.58
N LYS A 84 -3.77 8.03 7.04
CA LYS A 84 -2.99 7.39 8.10
C LYS A 84 -1.54 7.20 7.66
N ALA A 85 -1.32 6.71 6.45
CA ALA A 85 0.03 6.56 5.94
C ALA A 85 0.72 7.91 5.81
N ARG A 86 0.02 8.92 5.30
CA ARG A 86 0.59 10.27 5.15
C ARG A 86 1.12 10.79 6.48
N GLU A 87 0.39 10.55 7.55
CA GLU A 87 0.79 10.98 8.89
C GLU A 87 1.95 10.15 9.42
N TYR A 88 1.83 8.84 9.37
CA TYR A 88 2.78 7.95 10.03
C TYR A 88 4.12 7.79 9.30
N ILE A 89 4.21 8.08 8.01
CA ILE A 89 5.52 8.06 7.35
C ILE A 89 6.48 9.11 7.90
N HIS A 90 5.98 10.07 8.68
CA HIS A 90 6.84 11.08 9.31
C HIS A 90 7.11 10.77 10.77
N THR A 91 6.33 9.92 11.41
CA THR A 91 6.41 9.73 12.86
C THR A 91 6.64 8.28 13.29
N ASP A 92 6.39 7.32 12.43
CA ASP A 92 6.49 5.90 12.77
C ASP A 92 7.60 5.25 11.96
N LYS A 93 8.55 4.63 12.66
CA LYS A 93 9.73 4.06 12.02
C LYS A 93 9.40 3.00 10.98
N LEU A 94 8.46 2.12 11.27
CA LEU A 94 8.12 1.05 10.33
C LEU A 94 7.48 1.60 9.06
N TYR A 95 6.54 2.54 9.19
CA TYR A 95 5.96 3.22 8.03
C TYR A 95 7.05 3.90 7.21
N GLN A 96 7.93 4.61 7.86
CA GLN A 96 9.02 5.34 7.22
C GLN A 96 9.93 4.41 6.44
N ASP A 97 10.36 3.33 7.08
CA ASP A 97 11.29 2.37 6.47
C ASP A 97 10.67 1.70 5.25
N ILE A 98 9.44 1.21 5.38
CA ILE A 98 8.76 0.54 4.27
C ILE A 98 8.50 1.52 3.13
N TYR A 99 8.00 2.70 3.46
CA TYR A 99 7.69 3.71 2.46
C TYR A 99 8.93 4.11 1.67
N ASN A 100 10.02 4.43 2.36
CA ASN A 100 11.24 4.89 1.70
C ASN A 100 11.85 3.80 0.81
N LEU A 101 11.88 2.57 1.29
CA LEU A 101 12.40 1.48 0.48
C LEU A 101 11.49 1.21 -0.74
N ALA A 102 10.20 1.28 -0.56
CA ALA A 102 9.25 1.08 -1.65
C ALA A 102 9.40 2.14 -2.73
N ILE A 103 9.50 3.41 -2.33
CA ILE A 103 9.69 4.50 -3.29
C ILE A 103 11.00 4.31 -4.06
N SER A 104 12.06 3.92 -3.36
CA SER A 104 13.35 3.65 -3.99
C SER A 104 13.23 2.56 -5.07
N LYS A 105 12.55 1.47 -4.74
CA LYS A 105 12.39 0.35 -5.67
C LYS A 105 11.47 0.68 -6.84
N LEU A 106 10.40 1.42 -6.58
CA LEU A 106 9.43 1.76 -7.63
C LEU A 106 9.97 2.80 -8.61
N TYR A 107 10.77 3.73 -8.13
CA TYR A 107 11.26 4.83 -8.96
C TYR A 107 12.75 4.78 -9.25
N GLY A 108 13.42 3.72 -8.81
CA GLY A 108 14.83 3.53 -9.10
C GLY A 108 15.75 4.56 -8.45
N LYS A 109 15.29 5.18 -7.39
CA LYS A 109 16.12 6.12 -6.62
C LYS A 109 16.92 5.36 -5.59
N SER A 110 18.18 5.56 -5.59
CA SER A 110 19.04 4.96 -4.57
C SER A 110 19.28 5.89 -3.40
#